data_312074f929b6104e3e6583ac4b5af1c8
#
_entry.id   312074f929b6104e3e6583ac4b5af1c8
#
_cell.length_a   1.000
_cell.length_b   1.000
_cell.length_c   1.000
_cell.angle_alpha   90.00
_cell.angle_beta   90.00
_cell.angle_gamma   90.00
#
_symmetry.space_group_name_H-M   'P 1'
#
loop_
_entity.id
_entity.type
_entity.pdbx_description
1 polymer ?
#
loop_
_entity_poly.entity_id
_entity_poly.type
_entity_poly.pdbx_seq_one_letter_code
_entity_poly.pdbx_strand_id
1 'polypeptide(L)'
;MTTREIQDEILRLKKEKEVCILAHAYQNHEILEVADYMGDSFALSQQAAKTQEQTILMCGVRFMAETVKVLSPDKKVLLSSGEAECPMAEQLSVEELKELKKQYPDYTVVAYINTTSELKTLCDVCVTSASAVSIVKKLENDKILFIPDCNFGAWVAEQIPEKTFKFIKGGCPTHLRMGKADVAKAKKAHPNAKLLVHPECAAAVTKNADYIGSTTGIMSYAKKSTDKEFIIGTENSIVSHLQYECPDKLFYPLSKDCVCHNMKLTTLVDVYNCLKGLAGEEIILPEEVSKGAKRCIDRMLELN
;
A
#
# COMPACT_ATOMS: atom_id res chain seq x y z
N MET A 1 11.28 -29.56 -3.54
CA MET A 1 11.54 -28.61 -4.64
C MET A 1 12.40 -27.49 -4.12
N THR A 2 13.38 -27.07 -4.88
CA THR A 2 14.15 -25.84 -4.63
C THR A 2 13.31 -24.61 -4.97
N THR A 3 13.72 -23.43 -4.50
CA THR A 3 13.06 -22.15 -4.85
C THR A 3 12.91 -22.00 -6.37
N ARG A 4 13.98 -22.28 -7.12
CA ARG A 4 13.98 -22.18 -8.59
C ARG A 4 13.00 -23.14 -9.25
N GLU A 5 12.93 -24.39 -8.81
CA GLU A 5 11.95 -25.36 -9.31
C GLU A 5 10.51 -24.92 -9.07
N ILE A 6 10.24 -24.29 -7.90
CA ILE A 6 8.90 -23.74 -7.61
C ILE A 6 8.60 -22.54 -8.53
N GLN A 7 9.56 -21.66 -8.74
CA GLN A 7 9.41 -20.51 -9.65
C GLN A 7 9.12 -20.96 -11.10
N ASP A 8 9.88 -21.93 -11.60
CA ASP A 8 9.68 -22.47 -12.96
C ASP A 8 8.29 -23.08 -13.13
N GLU A 9 7.80 -23.80 -12.10
CA GLU A 9 6.44 -24.34 -12.09
C GLU A 9 5.36 -23.24 -12.00
N ILE A 10 5.57 -22.20 -11.20
CA ILE A 10 4.66 -21.03 -11.15
C ILE A 10 4.57 -20.37 -12.52
N LEU A 11 5.72 -20.12 -13.17
CA LEU A 11 5.77 -19.49 -14.49
C LEU A 11 5.07 -20.36 -15.58
N ARG A 12 5.16 -21.68 -15.45
CA ARG A 12 4.43 -22.62 -16.31
C ARG A 12 2.91 -22.58 -16.04
N LEU A 13 2.51 -22.72 -14.77
CA LEU A 13 1.11 -22.78 -14.36
C LEU A 13 0.36 -21.47 -14.64
N LYS A 14 0.96 -20.31 -14.40
CA LYS A 14 0.28 -19.03 -14.67
C LYS A 14 -0.03 -18.86 -16.16
N LYS A 15 0.87 -19.31 -17.04
CA LYS A 15 0.66 -19.31 -18.50
C LYS A 15 -0.45 -20.28 -18.91
N GLU A 16 -0.40 -21.53 -18.39
CA GLU A 16 -1.36 -22.58 -18.72
C GLU A 16 -2.79 -22.22 -18.27
N LYS A 17 -2.92 -21.49 -17.16
CA LYS A 17 -4.20 -21.12 -16.55
C LYS A 17 -4.63 -19.69 -16.86
N GLU A 18 -3.85 -18.95 -17.64
CA GLU A 18 -4.11 -17.54 -17.99
C GLU A 18 -4.32 -16.66 -16.74
N VAL A 19 -3.39 -16.78 -15.77
CA VAL A 19 -3.43 -16.03 -14.51
C VAL A 19 -2.39 -14.92 -14.54
N CYS A 20 -2.82 -13.68 -14.28
CA CYS A 20 -1.94 -12.55 -14.03
C CYS A 20 -1.60 -12.48 -12.54
N ILE A 21 -0.32 -12.51 -12.20
CA ILE A 21 0.17 -12.39 -10.82
C ILE A 21 0.58 -10.95 -10.55
N LEU A 22 -0.09 -10.33 -9.58
CA LEU A 22 0.21 -9.00 -9.08
C LEU A 22 0.87 -9.11 -7.71
N ALA A 23 2.03 -8.49 -7.51
CA ALA A 23 2.74 -8.54 -6.25
C ALA A 23 3.04 -7.14 -5.70
N HIS A 24 2.68 -6.89 -4.44
CA HIS A 24 3.06 -5.66 -3.76
C HIS A 24 4.57 -5.59 -3.58
N ALA A 25 5.15 -4.41 -3.69
CA ALA A 25 6.59 -4.19 -3.55
C ALA A 25 7.18 -4.60 -2.18
N TYR A 26 6.35 -4.88 -1.18
CA TYR A 26 6.80 -5.42 0.12
C TYR A 26 6.88 -6.95 0.14
N GLN A 27 6.56 -7.64 -0.96
CA GLN A 27 6.74 -9.09 -1.05
C GLN A 27 8.24 -9.47 -1.09
N ASN A 28 8.53 -10.73 -0.77
CA ASN A 28 9.88 -11.27 -0.91
C ASN A 28 10.29 -11.34 -2.39
N HIS A 29 11.59 -11.22 -2.64
CA HIS A 29 12.14 -11.11 -4.00
C HIS A 29 11.76 -12.31 -4.88
N GLU A 30 11.77 -13.52 -4.33
CA GLU A 30 11.39 -14.73 -5.05
C GLU A 30 9.94 -14.73 -5.59
N ILE A 31 9.03 -13.98 -4.95
CA ILE A 31 7.66 -13.78 -5.43
C ILE A 31 7.64 -12.73 -6.54
N LEU A 32 8.43 -11.67 -6.40
CA LEU A 32 8.50 -10.61 -7.42
C LEU A 32 9.07 -11.12 -8.74
N GLU A 33 9.98 -12.10 -8.71
CA GLU A 33 10.55 -12.72 -9.91
C GLU A 33 9.52 -13.50 -10.75
N VAL A 34 8.44 -13.96 -10.14
CA VAL A 34 7.35 -14.69 -10.84
C VAL A 34 6.13 -13.82 -11.11
N ALA A 35 6.05 -12.62 -10.54
CA ALA A 35 4.95 -11.68 -10.76
C ALA A 35 5.00 -11.08 -12.18
N ASP A 36 3.82 -10.75 -12.70
CA ASP A 36 3.69 -10.01 -13.96
C ASP A 36 3.87 -8.52 -13.74
N TYR A 37 3.41 -8.04 -12.59
CA TYR A 37 3.53 -6.63 -12.20
C TYR A 37 3.84 -6.50 -10.72
N MET A 38 4.74 -5.55 -10.41
CA MET A 38 5.09 -5.12 -9.06
C MET A 38 4.71 -3.65 -8.87
N GLY A 39 4.20 -3.28 -7.70
CA GLY A 39 3.86 -1.89 -7.39
C GLY A 39 3.26 -1.69 -6.01
N ASP A 40 2.70 -0.51 -5.79
CA ASP A 40 1.86 -0.22 -4.65
C ASP A 40 0.39 -0.65 -4.90
N SER A 41 -0.44 -0.53 -3.86
CA SER A 41 -1.83 -1.04 -3.88
C SER A 41 -2.64 -0.52 -5.06
N PHE A 42 -2.54 0.77 -5.36
CA PHE A 42 -3.37 1.38 -6.39
C PHE A 42 -2.83 1.11 -7.80
N ALA A 43 -1.52 1.21 -8.01
CA ALA A 43 -0.90 0.90 -9.29
C ALA A 43 -1.22 -0.53 -9.75
N LEU A 44 -1.17 -1.51 -8.82
CA LEU A 44 -1.54 -2.89 -9.10
C LEU A 44 -3.02 -3.04 -9.47
N SER A 45 -3.92 -2.33 -8.79
CA SER A 45 -5.35 -2.37 -9.11
C SER A 45 -5.66 -1.79 -10.49
N GLN A 46 -4.99 -0.70 -10.87
CA GLN A 46 -5.10 -0.15 -12.23
C GLN A 46 -4.53 -1.11 -13.29
N GLN A 47 -3.46 -1.83 -12.96
CA GLN A 47 -2.88 -2.81 -13.85
C GLN A 47 -3.80 -4.02 -14.05
N ALA A 48 -4.45 -4.49 -12.97
CA ALA A 48 -5.46 -5.55 -13.04
C ALA A 48 -6.61 -5.20 -14.00
N ALA A 49 -7.04 -3.94 -14.04
CA ALA A 49 -8.10 -3.49 -14.94
C ALA A 49 -7.68 -3.49 -16.43
N LYS A 50 -6.37 -3.40 -16.70
CA LYS A 50 -5.82 -3.32 -18.07
C LYS A 50 -5.40 -4.67 -18.64
N THR A 51 -5.08 -5.63 -17.80
CA THR A 51 -4.63 -6.95 -18.26
C THR A 51 -5.76 -7.73 -18.92
N GLN A 52 -5.41 -8.62 -19.84
CA GLN A 52 -6.39 -9.45 -20.59
C GLN A 52 -6.85 -10.66 -19.79
N GLU A 53 -6.03 -11.17 -18.90
CA GLU A 53 -6.32 -12.33 -18.07
C GLU A 53 -7.58 -12.10 -17.22
N GLN A 54 -8.45 -13.11 -17.21
CA GLN A 54 -9.69 -13.09 -16.43
C GLN A 54 -9.48 -13.50 -14.96
N THR A 55 -8.33 -14.10 -14.66
CA THR A 55 -7.96 -14.48 -13.30
C THR A 55 -6.76 -13.67 -12.83
N ILE A 56 -6.91 -13.01 -11.68
CA ILE A 56 -5.85 -12.24 -11.03
C ILE A 56 -5.47 -12.94 -9.74
N LEU A 57 -4.19 -13.19 -9.53
CA LEU A 57 -3.65 -13.63 -8.25
C LEU A 57 -2.93 -12.46 -7.57
N MET A 58 -3.46 -11.99 -6.45
CA MET A 58 -2.88 -10.93 -5.65
C MET A 58 -1.94 -11.51 -4.57
N CYS A 59 -0.67 -11.18 -4.66
CA CYS A 59 0.34 -11.38 -3.61
C CYS A 59 0.47 -10.08 -2.80
N GLY A 60 -0.29 -10.00 -1.72
CA GLY A 60 -0.43 -8.81 -0.90
C GLY A 60 -1.37 -9.07 0.28
N VAL A 61 -2.09 -8.04 0.72
CA VAL A 61 -3.07 -8.13 1.81
C VAL A 61 -4.50 -7.91 1.30
N ARG A 62 -5.50 -8.35 2.08
CA ARG A 62 -6.92 -8.46 1.71
C ARG A 62 -7.48 -7.21 1.03
N PHE A 63 -7.36 -6.01 1.63
CA PHE A 63 -7.94 -4.79 1.05
C PHE A 63 -7.43 -4.48 -0.37
N MET A 64 -6.22 -4.95 -0.72
CA MET A 64 -5.66 -4.79 -2.06
C MET A 64 -6.39 -5.69 -3.06
N ALA A 65 -6.61 -6.96 -2.71
CA ALA A 65 -7.38 -7.90 -3.53
C ALA A 65 -8.84 -7.44 -3.68
N GLU A 66 -9.44 -6.91 -2.60
CA GLU A 66 -10.76 -6.27 -2.66
C GLU A 66 -10.78 -5.06 -3.61
N THR A 67 -9.76 -4.19 -3.54
CA THR A 67 -9.66 -3.02 -4.45
C THR A 67 -9.55 -3.47 -5.92
N VAL A 68 -8.79 -4.53 -6.18
CA VAL A 68 -8.75 -5.15 -7.52
C VAL A 68 -10.14 -5.65 -7.93
N LYS A 69 -10.85 -6.34 -7.03
CA LYS A 69 -12.21 -6.85 -7.31
C LYS A 69 -13.22 -5.73 -7.56
N VAL A 70 -13.15 -4.63 -6.81
CA VAL A 70 -14.00 -3.44 -7.00
C VAL A 70 -13.77 -2.79 -8.37
N LEU A 71 -12.52 -2.68 -8.82
CA LEU A 71 -12.17 -2.08 -10.10
C LEU A 71 -12.30 -3.04 -11.30
N SER A 72 -12.33 -4.34 -11.04
CA SER A 72 -12.45 -5.39 -12.05
C SER A 72 -13.50 -6.43 -11.62
N PRO A 73 -14.78 -6.03 -11.52
CA PRO A 73 -15.83 -6.88 -10.92
C PRO A 73 -16.07 -8.19 -11.67
N ASP A 74 -15.83 -8.20 -12.98
CA ASP A 74 -16.03 -9.39 -13.83
C ASP A 74 -14.88 -10.39 -13.73
N LYS A 75 -13.73 -9.99 -13.19
CA LYS A 75 -12.56 -10.86 -13.07
C LYS A 75 -12.62 -11.71 -11.80
N LYS A 76 -12.08 -12.92 -11.89
CA LYS A 76 -11.81 -13.76 -10.73
C LYS A 76 -10.56 -13.21 -10.02
N VAL A 77 -10.69 -12.84 -8.75
CA VAL A 77 -9.58 -12.31 -7.94
C VAL A 77 -9.29 -13.28 -6.81
N LEU A 78 -8.06 -13.77 -6.76
CA LEU A 78 -7.56 -14.66 -5.74
C LEU A 78 -6.57 -13.91 -4.85
N LEU A 79 -6.69 -14.05 -3.53
CA LEU A 79 -5.68 -13.65 -2.56
C LEU A 79 -4.80 -14.86 -2.26
N SER A 80 -3.49 -14.72 -2.38
CA SER A 80 -2.53 -15.82 -2.21
C SER A 80 -2.57 -16.47 -0.82
N SER A 81 -2.77 -15.66 0.24
CA SER A 81 -2.93 -16.11 1.62
C SER A 81 -4.14 -15.42 2.24
N GLY A 82 -5.18 -16.17 2.60
CA GLY A 82 -6.41 -15.64 3.20
C GLY A 82 -6.21 -14.98 4.56
N GLU A 83 -5.13 -15.32 5.27
CA GLU A 83 -4.77 -14.72 6.56
C GLU A 83 -4.02 -13.39 6.43
N ALA A 84 -3.65 -13.00 5.20
CA ALA A 84 -2.89 -11.78 4.95
C ALA A 84 -3.79 -10.54 5.00
N GLU A 85 -4.15 -10.12 6.20
CA GLU A 85 -4.95 -8.93 6.49
C GLU A 85 -4.08 -7.69 6.74
N CYS A 86 -4.69 -6.50 6.83
CA CYS A 86 -3.98 -5.26 7.15
C CYS A 86 -4.54 -4.65 8.43
N PRO A 87 -3.80 -4.73 9.57
CA PRO A 87 -4.29 -4.18 10.85
C PRO A 87 -4.62 -2.69 10.79
N MET A 88 -3.97 -1.93 9.90
CA MET A 88 -4.33 -0.52 9.69
C MET A 88 -5.66 -0.38 8.96
N ALA A 89 -5.93 -1.20 7.95
CA ALA A 89 -7.17 -1.12 7.19
C ALA A 89 -8.39 -1.52 8.03
N GLU A 90 -8.19 -2.34 9.04
CA GLU A 90 -9.22 -2.95 9.88
C GLU A 90 -9.37 -2.27 11.25
N GLN A 91 -8.54 -1.26 11.56
CA GLN A 91 -8.54 -0.61 12.89
C GLN A 91 -9.79 0.25 13.17
N LEU A 92 -10.60 0.54 12.16
CA LEU A 92 -11.85 1.30 12.27
C LEU A 92 -13.00 0.42 11.80
N SER A 93 -14.04 0.28 12.60
CA SER A 93 -15.26 -0.43 12.23
C SER A 93 -16.24 0.47 11.45
N VAL A 94 -17.17 -0.17 10.74
CA VAL A 94 -18.26 0.53 10.02
C VAL A 94 -19.12 1.33 11.00
N GLU A 95 -19.41 0.77 12.18
CA GLU A 95 -20.19 1.39 13.23
C GLU A 95 -19.50 2.64 13.80
N GLU A 96 -18.20 2.56 14.07
CA GLU A 96 -17.42 3.71 14.55
C GLU A 96 -17.39 4.82 13.49
N LEU A 97 -17.23 4.50 12.20
CA LEU A 97 -17.27 5.51 11.15
C LEU A 97 -18.65 6.16 11.02
N LYS A 98 -19.75 5.40 11.18
CA LYS A 98 -21.11 5.97 11.23
C LYS A 98 -21.28 6.96 12.38
N GLU A 99 -20.76 6.66 13.57
CA GLU A 99 -20.80 7.57 14.72
C GLU A 99 -19.95 8.82 14.49
N LEU A 100 -18.76 8.67 13.90
CA LEU A 100 -17.91 9.81 13.52
C LEU A 100 -18.61 10.72 12.50
N LYS A 101 -19.31 10.17 11.51
CA LYS A 101 -20.10 10.96 10.55
C LYS A 101 -21.26 11.73 11.21
N LYS A 102 -21.86 11.18 12.27
CA LYS A 102 -22.86 11.93 13.07
C LYS A 102 -22.24 13.05 13.89
N GLN A 103 -21.02 12.85 14.42
CA GLN A 103 -20.29 13.88 15.18
C GLN A 103 -19.74 14.99 14.27
N TYR A 104 -19.41 14.67 13.02
CA TYR A 104 -18.82 15.57 12.04
C TYR A 104 -19.63 15.57 10.72
N PRO A 105 -20.92 15.98 10.76
CA PRO A 105 -21.82 15.82 9.62
C PRO A 105 -21.47 16.73 8.43
N ASP A 106 -20.69 17.77 8.66
CA ASP A 106 -20.24 18.75 7.67
C ASP A 106 -18.80 18.49 7.18
N TYR A 107 -18.20 17.34 7.55
CA TYR A 107 -16.86 16.95 7.09
C TYR A 107 -16.92 16.01 5.90
N THR A 108 -16.04 16.23 4.92
CA THR A 108 -15.79 15.25 3.85
C THR A 108 -14.92 14.12 4.39
N VAL A 109 -15.38 12.88 4.25
CA VAL A 109 -14.63 11.70 4.67
C VAL A 109 -13.65 11.30 3.58
N VAL A 110 -12.37 11.52 3.83
CA VAL A 110 -11.27 11.14 2.96
C VAL A 110 -10.65 9.85 3.48
N ALA A 111 -10.76 8.78 2.70
CA ALA A 111 -10.22 7.48 3.06
C ALA A 111 -8.88 7.21 2.36
N TYR A 112 -7.85 6.90 3.11
CA TYR A 112 -6.68 6.25 2.53
C TYR A 112 -7.09 4.91 1.90
N ILE A 113 -6.57 4.57 0.72
CA ILE A 113 -6.93 3.35 -0.01
C ILE A 113 -6.75 2.07 0.84
N ASN A 114 -5.84 2.12 1.83
CA ASN A 114 -5.60 1.08 2.82
C ASN A 114 -6.72 1.04 3.88
N THR A 115 -7.91 0.72 3.42
CA THR A 115 -9.16 0.65 4.17
C THR A 115 -10.02 -0.46 3.56
N THR A 116 -10.88 -1.12 4.35
CA THR A 116 -11.76 -2.18 3.84
C THR A 116 -12.77 -1.65 2.82
N SER A 117 -13.25 -2.51 1.93
CA SER A 117 -14.27 -2.13 0.95
C SER A 117 -15.59 -1.70 1.60
N GLU A 118 -15.94 -2.28 2.74
CA GLU A 118 -17.13 -1.90 3.52
C GLU A 118 -17.03 -0.47 4.04
N LEU A 119 -15.89 -0.07 4.64
CA LEU A 119 -15.67 1.31 5.09
C LEU A 119 -15.70 2.30 3.92
N LYS A 120 -15.15 1.94 2.76
CA LYS A 120 -15.19 2.77 1.56
C LYS A 120 -16.62 3.13 1.11
N THR A 121 -17.62 2.28 1.42
CA THR A 121 -19.03 2.58 1.10
C THR A 121 -19.56 3.84 1.80
N LEU A 122 -18.96 4.20 2.94
CA LEU A 122 -19.32 5.36 3.77
C LEU A 122 -18.43 6.58 3.53
N CYS A 123 -17.40 6.45 2.70
CA CYS A 123 -16.43 7.50 2.42
C CYS A 123 -16.77 8.27 1.14
N ASP A 124 -16.37 9.53 1.08
CA ASP A 124 -16.68 10.41 -0.04
C ASP A 124 -15.63 10.32 -1.15
N VAL A 125 -14.37 10.10 -0.79
CA VAL A 125 -13.25 9.95 -1.73
C VAL A 125 -12.13 9.12 -1.13
N CYS A 126 -11.51 8.27 -1.95
CA CYS A 126 -10.24 7.62 -1.61
C CYS A 126 -9.04 8.50 -2.01
N VAL A 127 -7.91 8.25 -1.33
CA VAL A 127 -6.60 8.82 -1.68
C VAL A 127 -5.51 7.76 -1.52
N THR A 128 -4.40 7.97 -2.20
CA THR A 128 -3.17 7.19 -2.03
C THR A 128 -2.07 8.06 -1.45
N SER A 129 -0.98 7.46 -0.98
CA SER A 129 0.19 8.23 -0.53
C SER A 129 0.82 9.11 -1.64
N ALA A 130 0.54 8.80 -2.90
CA ALA A 130 0.99 9.61 -4.03
C ALA A 130 0.03 10.75 -4.39
N SER A 131 -1.29 10.61 -4.14
CA SER A 131 -2.32 11.51 -4.65
C SER A 131 -3.02 12.36 -3.58
N ALA A 132 -2.85 12.05 -2.29
CA ALA A 132 -3.64 12.65 -1.22
C ALA A 132 -3.58 14.19 -1.21
N VAL A 133 -2.39 14.77 -1.31
CA VAL A 133 -2.24 16.24 -1.30
C VAL A 133 -2.94 16.89 -2.49
N SER A 134 -2.78 16.33 -3.70
CA SER A 134 -3.39 16.89 -4.91
C SER A 134 -4.92 16.78 -4.90
N ILE A 135 -5.44 15.64 -4.45
CA ILE A 135 -6.89 15.39 -4.38
C ILE A 135 -7.54 16.25 -3.31
N VAL A 136 -7.00 16.26 -2.10
CA VAL A 136 -7.58 17.02 -0.98
C VAL A 136 -7.59 18.52 -1.26
N LYS A 137 -6.58 19.06 -1.95
CA LYS A 137 -6.58 20.46 -2.40
C LYS A 137 -7.75 20.79 -3.35
N LYS A 138 -8.16 19.83 -4.17
CA LYS A 138 -9.27 20.02 -5.14
C LYS A 138 -10.67 19.85 -4.52
N LEU A 139 -10.78 19.36 -3.28
CA LEU A 139 -12.08 19.24 -2.61
C LEU A 139 -12.63 20.62 -2.29
N GLU A 140 -13.92 20.84 -2.57
CA GLU A 140 -14.60 22.10 -2.27
C GLU A 140 -14.74 22.35 -0.77
N ASN A 141 -14.99 21.28 0.01
CA ASN A 141 -15.13 21.36 1.47
C ASN A 141 -13.77 21.52 2.14
N ASP A 142 -13.67 22.49 3.04
CA ASP A 142 -12.45 22.74 3.81
C ASP A 142 -12.36 21.89 5.07
N LYS A 143 -13.42 21.16 5.44
CA LYS A 143 -13.45 20.29 6.62
C LYS A 143 -13.26 18.83 6.19
N ILE A 144 -12.19 18.23 6.64
CA ILE A 144 -11.74 16.89 6.24
C ILE A 144 -11.69 15.95 7.45
N LEU A 145 -12.41 14.84 7.38
CA LEU A 145 -12.25 13.68 8.27
C LEU A 145 -11.37 12.67 7.56
N PHE A 146 -10.09 12.58 7.97
CA PHE A 146 -9.11 11.70 7.33
C PHE A 146 -8.98 10.38 8.08
N ILE A 147 -9.13 9.26 7.38
CA ILE A 147 -9.08 7.90 7.93
C ILE A 147 -8.17 7.01 7.08
N PRO A 148 -7.64 5.87 7.59
CA PRO A 148 -7.57 5.48 8.99
C PRO A 148 -6.22 5.86 9.65
N ASP A 149 -5.24 6.40 8.91
CA ASP A 149 -3.87 6.69 9.38
C ASP A 149 -3.71 8.16 9.78
N CYS A 150 -3.56 8.41 11.09
CA CYS A 150 -3.40 9.77 11.61
C CYS A 150 -2.05 10.41 11.25
N ASN A 151 -0.97 9.64 11.06
CA ASN A 151 0.33 10.17 10.69
C ASN A 151 0.33 10.64 9.25
N PHE A 152 -0.20 9.81 8.36
CA PHE A 152 -0.36 10.19 6.96
C PHE A 152 -1.32 11.39 6.82
N GLY A 153 -2.47 11.35 7.51
CA GLY A 153 -3.40 12.47 7.54
C GLY A 153 -2.78 13.77 8.05
N ALA A 154 -1.97 13.69 9.13
CA ALA A 154 -1.27 14.85 9.67
C ALA A 154 -0.23 15.42 8.70
N TRP A 155 0.52 14.55 8.00
CA TRP A 155 1.44 14.99 6.96
C TRP A 155 0.71 15.68 5.80
N VAL A 156 -0.45 15.15 5.37
CA VAL A 156 -1.29 15.80 4.34
C VAL A 156 -1.77 17.17 4.82
N ALA A 157 -2.21 17.28 6.08
CA ALA A 157 -2.67 18.54 6.66
C ALA A 157 -1.55 19.60 6.72
N GLU A 158 -0.32 19.21 7.00
CA GLU A 158 0.85 20.11 6.95
C GLU A 158 1.08 20.70 5.54
N GLN A 159 0.66 19.99 4.47
CA GLN A 159 0.77 20.45 3.09
C GLN A 159 -0.43 21.31 2.63
N ILE A 160 -1.50 21.39 3.44
CA ILE A 160 -2.78 22.06 3.11
C ILE A 160 -3.28 22.80 4.36
N PRO A 161 -2.53 23.80 4.85
CA PRO A 161 -2.83 24.50 6.11
C PRO A 161 -4.14 25.31 6.08
N GLU A 162 -4.68 25.58 4.90
CA GLU A 162 -5.96 26.27 4.69
C GLU A 162 -7.18 25.40 5.04
N LYS A 163 -7.05 24.06 5.12
CA LYS A 163 -8.15 23.15 5.44
C LYS A 163 -8.10 22.67 6.89
N THR A 164 -9.25 22.36 7.45
CA THR A 164 -9.41 21.84 8.80
C THR A 164 -9.51 20.32 8.80
N PHE A 165 -8.59 19.66 9.51
CA PHE A 165 -8.58 18.20 9.57
C PHE A 165 -9.01 17.66 10.92
N LYS A 166 -9.72 16.54 10.87
CA LYS A 166 -9.94 15.62 11.99
C LYS A 166 -9.32 14.29 11.65
N PHE A 167 -8.69 13.67 12.64
CA PHE A 167 -8.06 12.36 12.54
C PHE A 167 -8.66 11.43 13.58
N ILE A 168 -8.69 10.14 13.27
CA ILE A 168 -8.89 9.09 14.27
C ILE A 168 -7.52 8.65 14.78
N LYS A 169 -7.47 8.16 16.01
CA LYS A 169 -6.26 7.56 16.55
C LYS A 169 -6.00 6.23 15.84
N GLY A 170 -4.87 6.12 15.18
CA GLY A 170 -4.47 4.90 14.49
C GLY A 170 -3.38 5.17 13.45
N GLY A 171 -2.84 4.11 12.86
CA GLY A 171 -1.79 4.18 11.84
C GLY A 171 -1.18 2.83 11.56
N CYS A 172 -0.23 2.78 10.64
CA CYS A 172 0.45 1.56 10.25
C CYS A 172 1.40 1.05 11.35
N PRO A 173 1.14 -0.13 11.96
CA PRO A 173 2.00 -0.64 13.04
C PRO A 173 3.43 -0.92 12.58
N THR A 174 3.66 -1.14 11.29
CA THR A 174 4.99 -1.34 10.72
C THR A 174 5.79 -0.03 10.70
N HIS A 175 5.20 1.06 10.19
CA HIS A 175 5.86 2.36 10.12
C HIS A 175 6.02 3.01 11.50
N LEU A 176 5.11 2.74 12.45
CA LEU A 176 5.19 3.22 13.83
C LEU A 176 6.37 2.63 14.64
N ARG A 177 7.02 1.57 14.15
CA ARG A 177 8.24 1.02 14.77
C ARG A 177 9.46 1.90 14.56
N MET A 178 9.42 2.83 13.61
CA MET A 178 10.50 3.79 13.36
C MET A 178 10.32 5.07 14.17
N GLY A 179 11.36 5.49 14.85
CA GLY A 179 11.32 6.66 15.72
C GLY A 179 12.53 7.59 15.58
N LYS A 180 12.54 8.65 16.41
CA LYS A 180 13.63 9.64 16.43
C LYS A 180 15.01 9.02 16.71
N ALA A 181 15.05 7.97 17.55
CA ALA A 181 16.29 7.28 17.89
C ALA A 181 16.88 6.56 16.67
N ASP A 182 16.02 5.94 15.83
CA ASP A 182 16.45 5.27 14.60
C ASP A 182 17.03 6.28 13.61
N VAL A 183 16.37 7.45 13.46
CA VAL A 183 16.86 8.55 12.62
C VAL A 183 18.24 9.02 13.07
N ALA A 184 18.41 9.28 14.37
CA ALA A 184 19.70 9.72 14.91
C ALA A 184 20.81 8.69 14.70
N LYS A 185 20.49 7.40 14.94
CA LYS A 185 21.42 6.28 14.73
C LYS A 185 21.81 6.11 13.26
N ALA A 186 20.83 6.12 12.37
CA ALA A 186 21.07 5.93 10.94
C ALA A 186 21.86 7.10 10.34
N LYS A 187 21.50 8.35 10.65
CA LYS A 187 22.25 9.55 10.19
C LYS A 187 23.68 9.61 10.74
N LYS A 188 23.90 9.12 11.96
CA LYS A 188 25.25 9.00 12.52
C LYS A 188 26.09 7.95 11.81
N ALA A 189 25.48 6.83 11.46
CA ALA A 189 26.16 5.73 10.76
C ALA A 189 26.42 6.07 9.28
N HIS A 190 25.53 6.81 8.65
CA HIS A 190 25.53 7.12 7.22
C HIS A 190 25.30 8.63 7.00
N PRO A 191 26.29 9.49 7.35
CA PRO A 191 26.13 10.95 7.40
C PRO A 191 25.84 11.59 6.02
N ASN A 192 26.25 10.96 4.94
CA ASN A 192 26.07 11.43 3.57
C ASN A 192 24.78 10.90 2.91
N ALA A 193 24.12 9.94 3.54
CA ALA A 193 22.94 9.28 2.96
C ALA A 193 21.70 10.17 3.06
N LYS A 194 20.92 10.25 1.98
CA LYS A 194 19.60 10.90 1.95
C LYS A 194 18.56 10.03 2.63
N LEU A 195 17.78 10.61 3.53
CA LEU A 195 16.69 9.92 4.23
C LEU A 195 15.39 10.06 3.43
N LEU A 196 14.92 8.92 2.88
CA LEU A 196 13.67 8.84 2.13
C LEU A 196 12.64 8.07 2.95
N VAL A 197 11.48 8.65 3.24
CA VAL A 197 10.50 8.05 4.16
C VAL A 197 9.08 8.01 3.58
N HIS A 198 8.31 7.05 4.04
CA HIS A 198 6.87 6.98 3.76
C HIS A 198 6.08 7.92 4.68
N PRO A 199 5.01 8.60 4.23
CA PRO A 199 4.23 9.53 5.05
C PRO A 199 3.44 8.87 6.19
N GLU A 200 3.33 7.53 6.23
CA GLU A 200 2.80 6.78 7.39
C GLU A 200 3.75 6.80 8.61
N CYS A 201 4.99 7.23 8.42
CA CYS A 201 5.93 7.40 9.54
C CYS A 201 5.48 8.52 10.47
N ALA A 202 5.74 8.35 11.77
CA ALA A 202 5.49 9.41 12.75
C ALA A 202 6.22 10.72 12.40
N ALA A 203 5.66 11.86 12.81
CA ALA A 203 6.24 13.20 12.57
C ALA A 203 7.70 13.33 13.01
N ALA A 204 8.11 12.59 14.06
CA ALA A 204 9.51 12.54 14.51
C ALA A 204 10.48 11.97 13.47
N VAL A 205 9.97 11.21 12.50
CA VAL A 205 10.73 10.64 11.36
C VAL A 205 10.59 11.56 10.14
N THR A 206 9.35 11.89 9.74
CA THR A 206 9.09 12.66 8.52
C THR A 206 9.74 14.05 8.53
N LYS A 207 9.76 14.74 9.68
CA LYS A 207 10.43 16.07 9.83
C LYS A 207 11.94 16.06 9.64
N ASN A 208 12.55 14.88 9.59
CA ASN A 208 14.01 14.72 9.38
C ASN A 208 14.34 14.18 7.99
N ALA A 209 13.33 13.93 7.16
CA ALA A 209 13.48 13.32 5.84
C ALA A 209 13.97 14.35 4.79
N ASP A 210 14.77 13.87 3.85
CA ASP A 210 15.13 14.61 2.64
C ASP A 210 14.05 14.46 1.55
N TYR A 211 13.29 13.36 1.60
CA TYR A 211 12.15 13.10 0.72
C TYR A 211 11.05 12.32 1.46
N ILE A 212 9.81 12.73 1.25
CA ILE A 212 8.62 12.04 1.76
C ILE A 212 7.74 11.69 0.56
N GLY A 213 7.35 10.42 0.42
CA GLY A 213 6.52 9.99 -0.69
C GLY A 213 6.04 8.55 -0.57
N SER A 214 5.23 8.13 -1.55
CA SER A 214 4.76 6.74 -1.66
C SER A 214 5.93 5.76 -1.86
N THR A 215 5.67 4.47 -1.69
CA THR A 215 6.65 3.41 -1.94
C THR A 215 7.26 3.53 -3.33
N THR A 216 6.42 3.67 -4.36
CA THR A 216 6.88 3.87 -5.74
C THR A 216 7.60 5.21 -5.93
N GLY A 217 7.18 6.26 -5.21
CA GLY A 217 7.86 7.56 -5.18
C GLY A 217 9.26 7.47 -4.61
N ILE A 218 9.44 6.79 -3.47
CA ILE A 218 10.76 6.53 -2.85
C ILE A 218 11.67 5.79 -3.82
N MET A 219 11.19 4.70 -4.44
CA MET A 219 11.95 3.94 -5.41
C MET A 219 12.35 4.78 -6.63
N SER A 220 11.41 5.56 -7.16
CA SER A 220 11.66 6.43 -8.31
C SER A 220 12.66 7.54 -7.99
N TYR A 221 12.55 8.17 -6.81
CA TYR A 221 13.52 9.17 -6.35
C TYR A 221 14.92 8.58 -6.25
N ALA A 222 15.05 7.45 -5.57
CA ALA A 222 16.35 6.78 -5.38
C ALA A 222 17.00 6.38 -6.71
N LYS A 223 16.21 5.87 -7.66
CA LYS A 223 16.69 5.48 -9.00
C LYS A 223 17.18 6.69 -9.82
N LYS A 224 16.44 7.80 -9.80
CA LYS A 224 16.71 9.01 -10.61
C LYS A 224 17.74 9.95 -9.98
N SER A 225 17.92 9.92 -8.67
CA SER A 225 18.86 10.80 -7.97
C SER A 225 20.32 10.52 -8.38
N THR A 226 21.13 11.55 -8.37
CA THR A 226 22.60 11.46 -8.52
C THR A 226 23.29 11.05 -7.22
N ASP A 227 22.60 11.14 -6.07
CA ASP A 227 23.10 10.68 -4.78
C ASP A 227 23.39 9.18 -4.80
N LYS A 228 24.36 8.75 -4.01
CA LYS A 228 24.84 7.36 -4.01
C LYS A 228 24.46 6.57 -2.76
N GLU A 229 24.00 7.25 -1.71
CA GLU A 229 23.68 6.62 -0.44
C GLU A 229 22.31 7.06 0.05
N PHE A 230 21.47 6.11 0.47
CA PHE A 230 20.11 6.36 0.91
C PHE A 230 19.78 5.57 2.18
N ILE A 231 19.12 6.22 3.13
CA ILE A 231 18.44 5.59 4.26
C ILE A 231 16.97 5.50 3.89
N ILE A 232 16.41 4.30 3.95
CA ILE A 232 15.04 4.02 3.54
C ILE A 232 14.16 3.84 4.77
N GLY A 233 13.20 4.75 4.95
CA GLY A 233 12.21 4.77 6.04
C GLY A 233 10.84 4.27 5.56
N THR A 234 10.80 3.05 5.07
CA THR A 234 9.60 2.26 4.79
C THR A 234 9.91 0.77 4.99
N GLU A 235 9.01 -0.12 4.61
CA GLU A 235 9.19 -1.57 4.77
C GLU A 235 10.48 -2.06 4.11
N ASN A 236 11.22 -2.92 4.82
CA ASN A 236 12.63 -3.24 4.51
C ASN A 236 12.85 -3.97 3.18
N SER A 237 11.84 -4.60 2.57
CA SER A 237 11.99 -5.18 1.23
C SER A 237 12.42 -4.16 0.18
N ILE A 238 12.03 -2.90 0.36
CA ILE A 238 12.39 -1.81 -0.57
C ILE A 238 13.90 -1.58 -0.60
N VAL A 239 14.59 -1.76 0.53
CA VAL A 239 16.06 -1.71 0.58
C VAL A 239 16.68 -2.78 -0.33
N SER A 240 16.21 -4.02 -0.18
CA SER A 240 16.71 -5.15 -0.97
C SER A 240 16.44 -4.98 -2.47
N HIS A 241 15.23 -4.52 -2.82
CA HIS A 241 14.85 -4.29 -4.23
C HIS A 241 15.68 -3.18 -4.87
N LEU A 242 15.85 -2.06 -4.16
CA LEU A 242 16.66 -0.96 -4.64
C LEU A 242 18.14 -1.35 -4.78
N GLN A 243 18.68 -2.15 -3.85
CA GLN A 243 20.05 -2.63 -3.94
C GLN A 243 20.26 -3.56 -5.15
N TYR A 244 19.23 -4.38 -5.47
CA TYR A 244 19.26 -5.25 -6.64
C TYR A 244 19.17 -4.45 -7.95
N GLU A 245 18.25 -3.47 -8.01
CA GLU A 245 18.00 -2.67 -9.21
C GLU A 245 19.06 -1.59 -9.46
N CYS A 246 19.74 -1.11 -8.41
CA CYS A 246 20.75 -0.05 -8.48
C CYS A 246 22.05 -0.48 -7.79
N PRO A 247 22.81 -1.42 -8.38
CA PRO A 247 24.01 -1.99 -7.76
C PRO A 247 25.15 -0.96 -7.56
N ASP A 248 25.08 0.19 -8.21
CA ASP A 248 26.03 1.31 -8.10
C ASP A 248 25.69 2.28 -6.93
N LYS A 249 24.64 2.00 -6.14
CA LYS A 249 24.17 2.79 -5.00
C LYS A 249 24.12 1.93 -3.74
N LEU A 250 24.07 2.59 -2.58
CA LEU A 250 23.99 1.94 -1.26
C LEU A 250 22.67 2.31 -0.58
N PHE A 251 21.99 1.31 -0.05
CA PHE A 251 20.71 1.46 0.61
C PHE A 251 20.76 0.86 2.00
N TYR A 252 20.31 1.64 2.99
CA TYR A 252 20.32 1.27 4.40
C TYR A 252 18.90 1.33 4.96
N PRO A 253 18.43 0.33 5.72
CA PRO A 253 17.15 0.44 6.39
C PRO A 253 17.23 1.46 7.53
N LEU A 254 16.20 2.30 7.68
CA LEU A 254 16.10 3.20 8.83
C LEU A 254 16.00 2.43 10.14
N SER A 255 15.22 1.34 10.16
CA SER A 255 15.11 0.40 11.27
C SER A 255 15.04 -1.03 10.77
N LYS A 256 15.72 -1.95 11.46
CA LYS A 256 15.64 -3.40 11.16
C LYS A 256 14.26 -3.99 11.41
N ASP A 257 13.47 -3.32 12.26
CA ASP A 257 12.16 -3.80 12.71
C ASP A 257 11.01 -3.36 11.77
N CYS A 258 11.33 -2.60 10.71
CA CYS A 258 10.34 -2.16 9.73
C CYS A 258 10.00 -3.27 8.73
N VAL A 259 9.41 -4.35 9.24
CA VAL A 259 8.95 -5.51 8.47
C VAL A 259 7.44 -5.67 8.64
N CYS A 260 6.71 -5.71 7.53
CA CYS A 260 5.28 -5.96 7.54
C CYS A 260 5.01 -7.47 7.59
N HIS A 261 4.75 -8.01 8.78
CA HIS A 261 4.50 -9.45 8.96
C HIS A 261 3.34 -9.95 8.09
N ASN A 262 2.27 -9.17 7.96
CA ASN A 262 1.10 -9.55 7.16
C ASN A 262 1.44 -9.69 5.66
N MET A 263 2.29 -8.82 5.12
CA MET A 263 2.79 -8.97 3.74
C MET A 263 3.70 -10.22 3.58
N LYS A 264 4.34 -10.67 4.67
CA LYS A 264 5.22 -11.85 4.68
C LYS A 264 4.49 -13.18 4.92
N LEU A 265 3.17 -13.14 5.19
CA LEU A 265 2.35 -14.36 5.24
C LEU A 265 2.23 -15.02 3.86
N THR A 266 2.28 -14.24 2.80
CA THR A 266 2.40 -14.81 1.45
C THR A 266 3.81 -15.33 1.21
N THR A 267 3.93 -16.62 0.96
CA THR A 267 5.17 -17.29 0.57
C THR A 267 5.12 -17.74 -0.90
N LEU A 268 6.27 -18.08 -1.48
CA LEU A 268 6.33 -18.63 -2.83
C LEU A 268 5.52 -19.95 -2.95
N VAL A 269 5.47 -20.72 -1.86
CA VAL A 269 4.68 -21.97 -1.79
C VAL A 269 3.18 -21.68 -1.82
N ASP A 270 2.72 -20.59 -1.19
CA ASP A 270 1.32 -20.19 -1.25
C ASP A 270 0.91 -19.79 -2.67
N VAL A 271 1.76 -19.04 -3.36
CA VAL A 271 1.55 -18.70 -4.78
C VAL A 271 1.43 -19.96 -5.65
N TYR A 272 2.35 -20.90 -5.47
CA TYR A 272 2.32 -22.19 -6.16
C TYR A 272 1.04 -22.99 -5.87
N ASN A 273 0.69 -23.13 -4.59
CA ASN A 273 -0.50 -23.86 -4.16
C ASN A 273 -1.80 -23.20 -4.64
N CYS A 274 -1.86 -21.86 -4.64
CA CYS A 274 -3.00 -21.11 -5.15
C CYS A 274 -3.22 -21.38 -6.66
N LEU A 275 -2.15 -21.36 -7.45
CA LEU A 275 -2.22 -21.72 -8.87
C LEU A 275 -2.66 -23.18 -9.10
N LYS A 276 -2.37 -24.08 -8.18
CA LYS A 276 -2.85 -25.48 -8.23
C LYS A 276 -4.29 -25.65 -7.73
N GLY A 277 -4.89 -24.61 -7.15
CA GLY A 277 -6.22 -24.69 -6.53
C GLY A 277 -6.21 -25.45 -5.19
N LEU A 278 -5.07 -25.52 -4.52
CA LEU A 278 -4.89 -26.19 -3.22
C LEU A 278 -4.93 -25.20 -2.05
N ALA A 279 -4.78 -23.91 -2.30
CA ALA A 279 -4.80 -22.83 -1.32
C ALA A 279 -5.27 -21.52 -1.98
N GLY A 280 -5.23 -20.43 -1.22
CA GLY A 280 -5.72 -19.12 -1.64
C GLY A 280 -7.21 -18.95 -1.38
N GLU A 281 -7.66 -17.71 -1.49
CA GLU A 281 -9.06 -17.33 -1.26
C GLU A 281 -9.57 -16.51 -2.44
N GLU A 282 -10.74 -16.84 -2.95
CA GLU A 282 -11.43 -16.02 -3.94
C GLU A 282 -12.14 -14.85 -3.25
N ILE A 283 -11.85 -13.64 -3.69
CA ILE A 283 -12.49 -12.42 -3.18
C ILE A 283 -13.87 -12.27 -3.80
N ILE A 284 -14.88 -12.36 -2.94
CA ILE A 284 -16.29 -12.16 -3.29
C ILE A 284 -16.80 -10.98 -2.46
N LEU A 285 -17.34 -9.97 -3.12
CA LEU A 285 -17.91 -8.80 -2.47
C LEU A 285 -19.42 -8.73 -2.74
N PRO A 286 -20.24 -8.41 -1.73
CA PRO A 286 -21.65 -8.07 -1.97
C PRO A 286 -21.76 -6.94 -2.98
N GLU A 287 -22.78 -6.98 -3.84
CA GLU A 287 -22.93 -6.00 -4.93
C GLU A 287 -23.00 -4.56 -4.42
N GLU A 288 -23.71 -4.34 -3.32
CA GLU A 288 -23.84 -3.03 -2.66
C GLU A 288 -22.50 -2.51 -2.13
N VAL A 289 -21.65 -3.40 -1.54
CA VAL A 289 -20.31 -3.06 -1.08
C VAL A 289 -19.41 -2.71 -2.27
N SER A 290 -19.43 -3.52 -3.31
CA SER A 290 -18.66 -3.28 -4.54
C SER A 290 -19.02 -1.93 -5.18
N LYS A 291 -20.32 -1.65 -5.37
CA LYS A 291 -20.80 -0.38 -5.93
C LYS A 291 -20.47 0.82 -5.04
N GLY A 292 -20.64 0.68 -3.73
CA GLY A 292 -20.34 1.76 -2.77
C GLY A 292 -18.86 2.09 -2.72
N ALA A 293 -17.99 1.08 -2.60
CA ALA A 293 -16.54 1.25 -2.61
C ALA A 293 -16.05 1.82 -3.96
N LYS A 294 -16.66 1.36 -5.08
CA LYS A 294 -16.32 1.88 -6.42
C LYS A 294 -16.55 3.39 -6.53
N ARG A 295 -17.66 3.93 -6.02
CA ARG A 295 -17.92 5.38 -6.05
C ARG A 295 -16.81 6.17 -5.37
N CYS A 296 -16.34 5.71 -4.20
CA CYS A 296 -15.27 6.34 -3.44
C CYS A 296 -13.94 6.32 -4.23
N ILE A 297 -13.66 5.21 -4.92
CA ILE A 297 -12.44 5.06 -5.74
C ILE A 297 -12.55 5.84 -7.05
N ASP A 298 -13.70 5.80 -7.74
CA ASP A 298 -13.92 6.57 -8.97
C ASP A 298 -13.74 8.07 -8.71
N ARG A 299 -14.23 8.58 -7.56
CA ARG A 299 -14.01 9.97 -7.17
C ARG A 299 -12.54 10.33 -7.03
N MET A 300 -11.72 9.41 -6.53
CA MET A 300 -10.26 9.57 -6.51
C MET A 300 -9.68 9.69 -7.92
N LEU A 301 -10.17 8.87 -8.86
CA LEU A 301 -9.71 8.87 -10.25
C LEU A 301 -10.09 10.16 -10.99
N GLU A 302 -11.30 10.68 -10.74
CA GLU A 302 -11.78 11.94 -11.32
C GLU A 302 -10.96 13.15 -10.86
N LEU A 303 -10.48 13.12 -9.61
CA LEU A 303 -9.76 14.22 -8.98
C LEU A 303 -8.23 14.14 -9.16
N ASN A 304 -7.70 12.98 -9.56
CA ASN A 304 -6.26 12.79 -9.74
C ASN A 304 -5.81 13.33 -11.09
#